data_2d64ba7ae7c3425069a6f90cb42089c4
#
_entry.id   2d64ba7ae7c3425069a6f90cb42089c4
#
_cell.length_a   1.000
_cell.length_b   1.000
_cell.length_c   1.000
_cell.angle_alpha   90.00
_cell.angle_beta   90.00
_cell.angle_gamma   90.00
#
_symmetry.space_group_name_H-M   'P 1'
#
loop_
_entity.id
_entity.type
_entity.pdbx_description
1 polymer ?
#
loop_
_entity_poly.entity_id
_entity_poly.type
_entity_poly.pdbx_seq_one_letter_code
_entity_poly.pdbx_strand_id
1 'polypeptide(L)' 'MATREFRLAQFSQGVPEENRPLQILCEDQSGTYIIPYPCEWSEGVWRKVGSTKHIEATVVGWRAVPRFRQ' A
#
# COMPACT_ATOMS: atom_id res chain seq x y z
N MET A 1 -10.54 -15.42 12.08
CA MET A 1 -10.99 -14.25 11.32
C MET A 1 -9.94 -13.15 11.35
N ALA A 2 -9.64 -12.58 10.21
CA ALA A 2 -8.64 -11.53 10.15
C ALA A 2 -9.23 -10.22 10.66
N THR A 3 -8.54 -9.58 11.59
CA THR A 3 -8.96 -8.31 12.11
C THR A 3 -8.09 -7.20 11.49
N ARG A 4 -8.52 -5.96 11.73
CA ARG A 4 -7.73 -4.81 11.28
C ARG A 4 -6.33 -4.86 11.86
N GLU A 5 -6.23 -5.15 13.15
CA GLU A 5 -4.93 -5.22 13.82
C GLU A 5 -4.04 -6.32 13.23
N PHE A 6 -4.64 -7.45 12.91
CA PHE A 6 -3.88 -8.53 12.31
C PHE A 6 -3.32 -8.12 10.95
N ARG A 7 -4.14 -7.46 10.15
CA ARG A 7 -3.69 -6.99 8.84
C ARG A 7 -2.61 -5.94 8.97
N LEU A 8 -2.80 -4.98 9.87
CA LEU A 8 -1.82 -3.92 10.05
C LEU A 8 -0.49 -4.46 10.52
N ALA A 9 -0.50 -5.53 11.28
CA ALA A 9 0.74 -6.11 11.78
C ALA A 9 1.59 -6.70 10.66
N GLN A 10 1.01 -6.96 9.49
CA GLN A 10 1.73 -7.52 8.36
C GLN A 10 2.33 -6.44 7.45
N PHE A 11 2.07 -5.18 7.77
CA PHE A 11 2.53 -4.07 6.95
C PHE A 11 3.30 -3.09 7.82
N SER A 12 4.20 -2.36 7.17
CA SER A 12 4.95 -1.31 7.85
C SER A 12 4.11 -0.05 7.92
N GLN A 13 4.43 0.79 8.89
CA GLN A 13 3.74 2.06 9.11
C GLN A 13 4.72 3.20 8.85
N GLY A 14 4.17 4.38 8.63
CA GLY A 14 5.00 5.56 8.46
C GLY A 14 5.28 5.86 7.00
N VAL A 15 6.35 6.59 6.75
CA VAL A 15 6.71 7.06 5.41
C VAL A 15 7.81 6.15 4.84
N PRO A 16 7.55 5.52 3.68
CA PRO A 16 8.57 4.66 3.07
C PRO A 16 9.56 5.46 2.23
N GLU A 17 10.53 4.75 1.66
CA GLU A 17 11.40 5.35 0.67
C GLU A 17 10.60 5.75 -0.56
N GLU A 18 11.00 6.88 -1.15
CA GLU A 18 10.33 7.37 -2.34
C GLU A 18 10.67 6.56 -3.57
N ASN A 19 9.74 6.53 -4.50
CA ASN A 19 9.93 5.96 -5.84
C ASN A 19 10.26 4.47 -5.81
N ARG A 20 9.70 3.77 -4.82
CA ARG A 20 9.92 2.35 -4.68
C ARG A 20 8.60 1.61 -4.82
N PRO A 21 8.54 0.57 -5.66
CA PRO A 21 7.28 -0.17 -5.81
C PRO A 21 6.95 -0.93 -4.53
N LEU A 22 5.74 -0.71 -4.03
CA LEU A 22 5.30 -1.28 -2.76
C LEU A 22 3.86 -1.74 -2.89
N GLN A 23 3.51 -2.74 -2.11
CA GLN A 23 2.13 -3.14 -1.95
C GLN A 23 1.55 -2.35 -0.79
N ILE A 24 0.37 -1.77 -0.99
CA ILE A 24 -0.21 -0.94 0.05
C ILE A 24 -1.51 -1.53 0.55
N LEU A 25 -1.75 -1.31 1.84
CA LEU A 25 -2.97 -1.68 2.52
C LEU A 25 -3.80 -0.43 2.72
N CYS A 26 -5.03 -0.45 2.26
CA CYS A 26 -5.93 0.68 2.38
C CYS A 26 -7.08 0.33 3.28
N GLU A 27 -7.82 1.35 3.71
CA GLU A 27 -8.95 1.16 4.59
C GLU A 27 -10.10 2.07 4.17
N ASP A 28 -11.31 1.53 4.21
CA ASP A 28 -12.52 2.33 4.00
C ASP A 28 -13.56 1.89 4.99
N GLN A 29 -14.82 2.27 4.75
CA GLN A 29 -15.90 1.96 5.67
C GLN A 29 -16.15 0.47 5.79
N SER A 30 -15.75 -0.29 4.79
CA SER A 30 -15.99 -1.74 4.77
C SER A 30 -14.84 -2.53 5.38
N GLY A 31 -13.72 -1.89 5.70
CA GLY A 31 -12.59 -2.55 6.28
C GLY A 31 -11.32 -2.29 5.49
N THR A 32 -10.34 -3.17 5.67
CA THR A 32 -9.05 -3.03 5.00
C THR A 32 -9.01 -3.86 3.73
N TYR A 33 -8.25 -3.40 2.76
CA TYR A 33 -8.08 -4.13 1.51
C TYR A 33 -6.71 -3.80 0.92
N ILE A 34 -6.21 -4.72 0.10
CA ILE A 34 -4.90 -4.57 -0.55
C ILE A 34 -5.14 -4.13 -1.98
N ILE A 35 -4.44 -3.07 -2.40
CA ILE A 35 -4.50 -2.62 -3.78
C ILE A 35 -3.81 -3.66 -4.66
N PRO A 36 -4.43 -4.08 -5.76
CA PRO A 36 -3.92 -5.20 -6.56
C PRO A 36 -2.83 -4.83 -7.57
N TYR A 37 -2.12 -3.74 -7.34
CA TYR A 37 -1.01 -3.34 -8.20
C TYR A 37 0.00 -2.58 -7.36
N PRO A 38 1.27 -2.53 -7.81
CA PRO A 38 2.29 -1.82 -7.03
C PRO A 38 2.06 -0.32 -7.05
N CYS A 39 2.34 0.32 -5.93
CA CYS A 39 2.24 1.75 -5.78
C CYS A 39 3.56 2.29 -5.26
N GLU A 40 3.76 3.58 -5.38
CA GLU A 40 4.97 4.22 -4.91
C GLU A 40 4.62 5.47 -4.14
N TRP A 41 5.46 5.81 -3.17
CA TRP A 41 5.37 7.04 -2.41
C TRP A 41 6.24 8.08 -3.10
N SER A 42 5.67 9.20 -3.45
CA SER A 42 6.41 10.24 -4.17
C SER A 42 5.80 11.59 -3.86
N GLU A 43 6.65 12.52 -3.44
CA GLU A 43 6.24 13.90 -3.23
C GLU A 43 5.04 14.02 -2.28
N GLY A 44 5.02 13.18 -1.26
CA GLY A 44 4.00 13.26 -0.23
C GLY A 44 2.69 12.57 -0.56
N VAL A 45 2.63 11.83 -1.66
CA VAL A 45 1.40 11.13 -2.05
C VAL A 45 1.73 9.74 -2.55
N TRP A 46 0.71 8.88 -2.53
CA TRP A 46 0.82 7.55 -3.11
C TRP A 46 0.33 7.58 -4.54
N ARG A 47 1.04 6.87 -5.41
CA ARG A 47 0.66 6.76 -6.83
C ARG A 47 0.81 5.31 -7.28
N LYS A 48 0.00 4.92 -8.24
CA LYS A 48 0.26 3.67 -8.95
C LYS A 48 1.54 3.82 -9.76
N VAL A 49 2.40 2.81 -9.67
CA VAL A 49 3.66 2.83 -10.43
C VAL A 49 3.34 2.96 -11.92
N GLY A 50 4.01 3.91 -12.56
CA GLY A 50 3.80 4.19 -13.97
C GLY A 50 2.63 5.11 -14.28
N SER A 51 2.00 5.68 -13.27
CA SER A 51 0.86 6.57 -13.44
C SER A 51 1.13 7.87 -12.72
N THR A 52 0.50 8.95 -13.21
CA THR A 52 0.57 10.24 -12.53
C THR A 52 -0.61 10.45 -11.58
N LYS A 53 -1.55 9.53 -11.55
CA LYS A 53 -2.73 9.68 -10.71
C LYS A 53 -2.43 9.27 -9.29
N HIS A 54 -2.94 10.07 -8.35
CA HIS A 54 -2.81 9.77 -6.93
C HIS A 54 -3.76 8.66 -6.54
N ILE A 55 -3.35 7.90 -5.53
CA ILE A 55 -4.25 6.95 -4.87
C ILE A 55 -5.09 7.78 -3.91
N GLU A 56 -6.40 7.74 -4.09
CA GLU A 56 -7.31 8.55 -3.27
C GLU A 56 -7.83 7.81 -2.06
N ALA A 57 -7.42 6.56 -1.88
CA ALA A 57 -7.82 5.78 -0.73
C ALA A 57 -6.97 6.14 0.49
N THR A 58 -7.46 5.77 1.67
CA THR A 58 -6.70 5.95 2.90
C THR A 58 -5.72 4.80 3.03
N VAL A 59 -4.43 5.10 2.92
CA VAL A 59 -3.38 4.09 3.03
C VAL A 59 -2.99 3.97 4.49
N VAL A 60 -3.05 2.74 5.03
CA VAL A 60 -2.75 2.50 6.44
C VAL A 60 -1.51 1.64 6.62
N GLY A 61 -0.91 1.14 5.55
CA GLY A 61 0.32 0.36 5.67
C GLY A 61 0.90 0.07 4.30
N TRP A 62 2.14 -0.39 4.29
CA TRP A 62 2.85 -0.72 3.05
C TRP A 62 3.86 -1.81 3.32
N ARG A 63 4.24 -2.53 2.28
CA ARG A 63 5.27 -3.55 2.39
C ARG A 63 5.85 -3.80 1.00
N ALA A 64 6.99 -4.49 0.95
CA ALA A 64 7.62 -4.82 -0.32
C ALA A 64 6.68 -5.67 -1.17
N VAL A 65 6.69 -5.42 -2.47
CA VAL A 65 5.90 -6.23 -3.40
C VAL A 65 6.45 -7.65 -3.36
N PRO A 66 5.57 -8.65 -3.21
CA PRO A 66 6.04 -10.03 -3.22
C PRO A 66 6.70 -10.37 -4.54
N ARG A 67 7.77 -11.14 -4.48
CA ARG A 67 8.41 -11.61 -5.68
C ARG A 67 7.82 -12.91 -6.11
N PHE A 68 7.49 -12.99 -7.37
CA PHE A 68 6.97 -14.23 -7.93
C PHE A 68 7.98 -14.80 -8.89
N ARG A 69 8.16 -16.09 -8.80
CA ARG A 69 9.04 -16.78 -9.73
C ARG A 69 8.38 -16.86 -11.08
N GLN A 70 9.18 -16.70 -12.07
CA GLN A 70 8.69 -16.75 -13.45
C GLN A 70 9.00 -18.09 -14.09
#